data_102f5d155c5c95b57a28b56ffc2e3ab2
#
_entry.id   102f5d155c5c95b57a28b56ffc2e3ab2
#
_cell.length_a   1.000
_cell.length_b   1.000
_cell.length_c   1.000
_cell.angle_alpha   90.00
_cell.angle_beta   90.00
_cell.angle_gamma   90.00
#
_symmetry.space_group_name_H-M   'P 1'
#
loop_
_entity.id
_entity.type
_entity.pdbx_description
1 polymer ?
#
loop_
_entity_poly.entity_id
_entity_poly.type
_entity_poly.pdbx_seq_one_letter_code
_entity_poly.pdbx_strand_id
1 'polypeptide(L)' 'MFSMEHRKIGLNVLHHRRMKGWTQEELSAKSDVSRSRISDIERGRQTCKLDTLMMLANAFEIDYKELLK' A
#
# COMPACT_ATOMS: atom_id res chain seq x y z
N MET A 1 19.28 6.71 -4.47
CA MET A 1 18.71 7.26 -3.24
C MET A 1 17.22 6.98 -3.17
N PHE A 2 16.76 6.49 -2.04
CA PHE A 2 15.35 6.22 -1.87
C PHE A 2 14.64 7.50 -1.58
N SER A 3 13.59 7.75 -2.31
CA SER A 3 12.82 8.93 -2.05
C SER A 3 12.05 8.75 -0.74
N MET A 4 11.88 9.85 -0.04
CA MET A 4 11.04 9.88 1.14
C MET A 4 9.62 9.42 0.81
N GLU A 5 9.23 9.58 -0.44
CA GLU A 5 7.89 9.21 -0.88
C GLU A 5 7.61 7.73 -0.81
N HIS A 6 8.62 6.89 -1.14
CA HIS A 6 8.44 5.43 -1.05
C HIS A 6 8.14 5.02 0.37
N ARG A 7 8.86 5.58 1.33
CA ARG A 7 8.65 5.26 2.73
C ARG A 7 7.31 5.78 3.21
N LYS A 8 6.96 6.98 2.79
CA LYS A 8 5.70 7.60 3.17
C LYS A 8 4.52 6.80 2.64
N ILE A 9 4.56 6.41 1.37
CA ILE A 9 3.51 5.59 0.78
C ILE A 9 3.41 4.27 1.52
N GLY A 10 4.55 3.62 1.78
CA GLY A 10 4.57 2.35 2.48
C GLY A 10 3.96 2.45 3.88
N LEU A 11 4.29 3.51 4.61
CA LEU A 11 3.71 3.74 5.93
C LEU A 11 2.21 4.00 5.85
N ASN A 12 1.76 4.70 4.83
CA ASN A 12 0.34 4.95 4.64
C ASN A 12 -0.41 3.66 4.32
N VAL A 13 0.16 2.79 3.48
CA VAL A 13 -0.44 1.50 3.19
C VAL A 13 -0.54 0.67 4.46
N LEU A 14 0.55 0.61 5.22
CA LEU A 14 0.58 -0.12 6.48
C LEU A 14 -0.47 0.40 7.45
N HIS A 15 -0.58 1.73 7.57
CA HIS A 15 -1.52 2.38 8.45
C HIS A 15 -2.96 2.00 8.10
N HIS A 16 -3.33 2.12 6.83
CA HIS A 16 -4.69 1.82 6.41
C HIS A 16 -5.01 0.34 6.57
N ARG A 17 -4.02 -0.53 6.30
CA ARG A 17 -4.21 -1.95 6.49
C ARG A 17 -4.50 -2.27 7.96
N ARG A 18 -3.73 -1.68 8.87
CA ARG A 18 -3.94 -1.90 10.30
C ARG A 18 -5.26 -1.33 10.79
N MET A 19 -5.67 -0.21 10.24
CA MET A 19 -6.95 0.39 10.59
C MET A 19 -8.11 -0.53 10.22
N LYS A 20 -7.96 -1.28 9.13
CA LYS A 20 -8.97 -2.25 8.72
C LYS A 20 -8.85 -3.57 9.49
N GLY A 21 -7.76 -3.77 10.23
CA GLY A 21 -7.53 -5.02 10.93
C GLY A 21 -7.15 -6.16 10.01
N TRP A 22 -6.56 -5.87 8.85
CA TRP A 22 -6.23 -6.89 7.86
C TRP A 22 -4.77 -7.31 7.96
N THR A 23 -4.53 -8.60 7.66
CA THR A 23 -3.17 -9.10 7.41
C THR A 23 -2.74 -8.69 6.02
N GLN A 24 -1.45 -8.89 5.71
CA GLN A 24 -0.98 -8.66 4.34
C GLN A 24 -1.66 -9.59 3.35
N GLU A 25 -1.94 -10.82 3.77
CA GLU A 25 -2.66 -11.79 2.95
C GLU A 25 -4.07 -11.32 2.63
N GLU A 26 -4.74 -10.75 3.63
CA GLU A 26 -6.10 -10.24 3.42
C GLU A 26 -6.09 -9.05 2.47
N LEU A 27 -5.13 -8.14 2.63
CA LEU A 27 -5.01 -7.02 1.71
C LEU A 27 -4.71 -7.51 0.30
N SER A 28 -3.84 -8.52 0.18
CA SER A 28 -3.53 -9.10 -1.12
C SER A 28 -4.78 -9.63 -1.80
N ALA A 29 -5.60 -10.36 -1.06
CA ALA A 29 -6.84 -10.93 -1.61
C ALA A 29 -7.80 -9.83 -2.06
N LYS A 30 -7.87 -8.74 -1.31
CA LYS A 30 -8.83 -7.68 -1.60
C LYS A 30 -8.35 -6.71 -2.68
N SER A 31 -7.04 -6.55 -2.82
CA SER A 31 -6.47 -5.57 -3.75
C SER A 31 -5.98 -6.19 -5.05
N ASP A 32 -5.81 -7.50 -5.08
CA ASP A 32 -5.21 -8.22 -6.20
C ASP A 32 -3.74 -7.86 -6.40
N VAL A 33 -3.11 -7.29 -5.37
CA VAL A 33 -1.67 -7.02 -5.34
C VAL A 33 -1.02 -8.14 -4.55
N SER A 34 0.09 -8.70 -5.05
CA SER A 34 0.71 -9.84 -4.39
C SER A 34 1.19 -9.47 -2.98
N ARG A 35 1.16 -10.46 -2.09
CA ARG A 35 1.60 -10.26 -0.72
C ARG A 35 3.05 -9.79 -0.65
N SER A 36 3.92 -10.38 -1.47
CA SER A 36 5.33 -9.97 -1.42
C SER A 36 5.51 -8.54 -1.90
N ARG A 37 4.72 -8.10 -2.87
CA ARG A 37 4.76 -6.71 -3.30
C ARG A 37 4.27 -5.78 -2.19
N ILE A 38 3.19 -6.15 -1.52
CA ILE A 38 2.67 -5.38 -0.40
C ILE A 38 3.74 -5.25 0.69
N SER A 39 4.41 -6.36 1.00
CA SER A 39 5.47 -6.35 1.99
C SER A 39 6.60 -5.37 1.61
N ASP A 40 7.02 -5.42 0.35
CA ASP A 40 8.07 -4.52 -0.13
C ASP A 40 7.63 -3.06 -0.11
N ILE A 41 6.38 -2.80 -0.48
CA ILE A 41 5.83 -1.44 -0.44
C ILE A 41 5.80 -0.92 0.99
N GLU A 42 5.32 -1.73 1.91
CA GLU A 42 5.22 -1.31 3.32
C GLU A 42 6.59 -1.05 3.94
N ARG A 43 7.62 -1.73 3.43
CA ARG A 43 8.99 -1.52 3.89
C ARG A 43 9.72 -0.38 3.17
N GLY A 44 9.07 0.22 2.17
CA GLY A 44 9.69 1.28 1.40
C GLY A 44 10.76 0.80 0.46
N ARG A 45 10.74 -0.48 0.09
CA ARG A 45 11.78 -1.07 -0.77
C ARG A 45 11.51 -0.91 -2.24
N GLN A 46 10.26 -0.71 -2.63
CA GLN A 46 9.89 -0.61 -4.02
C GLN A 46 9.03 0.61 -4.28
N THR A 47 9.17 1.14 -5.47
CA THR A 47 8.29 2.18 -5.96
C THR A 47 6.88 1.58 -6.15
N CYS A 48 5.89 2.28 -5.67
CA CYS A 48 4.51 1.89 -5.88
C CYS A 48 4.02 2.61 -7.13
N LYS A 49 3.82 1.87 -8.22
CA LYS A 49 3.30 2.44 -9.45
C LYS A 49 1.87 2.92 -9.22
N LEU A 50 1.45 3.87 -10.05
CA LEU A 50 0.12 4.47 -9.88
C LEU A 50 -0.99 3.41 -9.93
N ASP A 51 -0.91 2.47 -10.87
CA ASP A 51 -1.92 1.43 -10.98
C ASP A 51 -1.99 0.57 -9.72
N THR A 52 -0.82 0.20 -9.17
CA THR A 52 -0.77 -0.56 -7.93
C THR A 52 -1.34 0.25 -6.78
N LEU A 53 -1.01 1.53 -6.74
CA LEU A 53 -1.50 2.44 -5.71
C LEU A 53 -3.03 2.52 -5.76
N MET A 54 -3.59 2.60 -6.97
CA MET A 54 -5.03 2.66 -7.14
C MET A 54 -5.71 1.35 -6.73
N MET A 55 -5.07 0.21 -7.02
CA MET A 55 -5.60 -1.07 -6.59
C MET A 55 -5.67 -1.17 -5.07
N LEU A 56 -4.63 -0.70 -4.40
CA LEU A 56 -4.61 -0.69 -2.93
C LEU A 56 -5.67 0.28 -2.38
N ALA A 57 -5.76 1.45 -2.96
CA ALA A 57 -6.74 2.44 -2.53
C ALA A 57 -8.17 1.92 -2.70
N ASN A 58 -8.43 1.24 -3.81
CA ASN A 58 -9.74 0.61 -4.04
C ASN A 58 -10.07 -0.40 -2.94
N ALA A 59 -9.09 -1.22 -2.57
CA ALA A 59 -9.30 -2.20 -1.51
C ALA A 59 -9.64 -1.53 -0.20
N PHE A 60 -9.01 -0.40 0.08
CA PHE A 60 -9.28 0.38 1.29
C PHE A 60 -10.53 1.25 1.17
N GLU A 61 -11.10 1.38 -0.04
CA GLU A 61 -12.25 2.25 -0.32
C GLU A 61 -11.94 3.70 -0.01
N ILE A 62 -10.75 4.16 -0.40
CA ILE A 62 -10.30 5.53 -0.23
C ILE A 62 -9.78 6.07 -1.55
N ASP A 63 -9.68 7.39 -1.62
CA ASP A 63 -9.02 8.04 -2.76
C ASP A 63 -7.52 7.73 -2.68
N TYR A 64 -6.89 7.41 -3.82
CA TYR A 64 -5.48 7.07 -3.83
C TYR A 64 -4.61 8.19 -3.26
N LYS A 65 -5.08 9.44 -3.30
CA LYS A 65 -4.34 10.57 -2.75
C LYS A 65 -4.13 10.44 -1.24
N GLU A 66 -5.03 9.71 -0.58
CA GLU A 66 -4.86 9.46 0.85
C GLU A 66 -3.59 8.67 1.14
N LEU A 67 -3.14 7.87 0.19
CA LEU A 67 -1.91 7.11 0.35
C LEU A 67 -0.66 7.94 0.04
N LEU A 68 -0.84 9.15 -0.47
CA LEU A 68 0.27 10.04 -0.80
C LEU A 68 0.52 11.11 0.27
N LYS A 69 -0.33 11.19 1.26
CA LYS A 69 -0.20 12.19 2.33
C LYS A 69 0.95 11.83 3.31
#